data_d2724b2b33e1c68128f8434fa744855a
#
_entry.id   d2724b2b33e1c68128f8434fa744855a
#
_cell.length_a   1.000
_cell.length_b   1.000
_cell.length_c   1.000
_cell.angle_alpha   90.00
_cell.angle_beta   90.00
_cell.angle_gamma   90.00
#
_symmetry.space_group_name_H-M   'P 1'
#
loop_
_entity.id
_entity.type
_entity.pdbx_description
1 polymer ?
#
loop_
_entity_poly.entity_id
_entity_poly.type
_entity_poly.pdbx_seq_one_letter_code
_entity_poly.pdbx_strand_id
1 'polypeptide(L)'
;LASYSFLLEHFYIVDETTSMTKQELNGIKLVKTDLSAKLGKGEPLVLIYHTHGSETYKKVNGQEGSVIEVGTALQKELETVYGIKTIHDTSVYDMVGGQLDRNAAYNFAGDSVKAALKKNPSVKVVIDLHRDSVESSIHLRTKINGKSTAQIMFFNGVSRLAKKGDIGYLYNPNKEGNLAFSLQMQLLCGKYYPDLTRKIYIKGY
;
A
#
# COMPACT_ATOMS: atom_id res chain seq x y z
N LEU A 1 -19.31 4.28 10.22
CA LEU A 1 -19.08 3.34 9.09
C LEU A 1 -20.34 3.09 8.24
N ALA A 2 -21.53 3.48 8.73
CA ALA A 2 -22.78 3.15 8.05
C ALA A 2 -23.08 4.01 6.80
N SER A 3 -22.61 5.26 6.74
CA SER A 3 -22.92 6.14 5.60
C SER A 3 -21.70 6.41 4.72
N TYR A 4 -21.96 6.56 3.43
CA TYR A 4 -20.95 6.93 2.44
C TYR A 4 -20.28 8.29 2.75
N SER A 5 -21.08 9.29 3.15
CA SER A 5 -20.57 10.60 3.54
C SER A 5 -19.65 10.54 4.74
N PHE A 6 -19.99 9.75 5.75
CA PHE A 6 -19.14 9.51 6.92
C PHE A 6 -17.79 8.90 6.53
N LEU A 7 -17.79 7.94 5.60
CA LEU A 7 -16.55 7.31 5.13
C LEU A 7 -15.64 8.34 4.43
N LEU A 8 -16.19 9.17 3.55
CA LEU A 8 -15.42 10.22 2.87
C LEU A 8 -14.90 11.28 3.86
N GLU A 9 -15.72 11.63 4.85
CA GLU A 9 -15.32 12.64 5.85
C GLU A 9 -14.18 12.14 6.74
N HIS A 10 -14.19 10.85 7.15
CA HIS A 10 -13.30 10.36 8.20
C HIS A 10 -12.19 9.43 7.70
N PHE A 11 -12.41 8.67 6.62
CA PHE A 11 -11.49 7.59 6.25
C PHE A 11 -10.86 7.73 4.87
N TYR A 12 -11.53 8.39 3.92
CA TYR A 12 -11.06 8.40 2.54
C TYR A 12 -10.80 9.80 1.99
N ILE A 13 -9.78 9.89 1.13
CA ILE A 13 -9.59 10.96 0.17
C ILE A 13 -9.73 10.33 -1.20
N VAL A 14 -10.72 10.76 -1.98
CA VAL A 14 -10.91 10.33 -3.37
C VAL A 14 -10.32 11.41 -4.27
N ASP A 15 -9.29 11.03 -5.03
CA ASP A 15 -8.62 11.92 -5.98
C ASP A 15 -9.62 12.46 -7.02
N GLU A 16 -9.48 13.72 -7.43
CA GLU A 16 -10.37 14.39 -8.38
C GLU A 16 -10.43 13.72 -9.76
N THR A 17 -9.39 12.96 -10.11
CA THR A 17 -9.31 12.21 -11.37
C THR A 17 -10.15 10.94 -11.39
N THR A 18 -10.69 10.52 -10.23
CA THR A 18 -11.50 9.30 -10.12
C THR A 18 -12.81 9.53 -9.38
N SER A 19 -13.61 8.49 -9.25
CA SER A 19 -14.86 8.50 -8.48
C SER A 19 -15.12 7.15 -7.85
N MET A 20 -15.85 7.17 -6.73
CA MET A 20 -16.30 5.96 -6.05
C MET A 20 -17.81 5.97 -5.90
N THR A 21 -18.42 4.82 -6.00
CA THR A 21 -19.86 4.65 -5.77
C THR A 21 -20.15 4.30 -4.30
N LYS A 22 -21.41 4.53 -3.89
CA LYS A 22 -21.87 4.11 -2.55
C LYS A 22 -21.81 2.60 -2.34
N GLN A 23 -21.94 1.82 -3.42
CA GLN A 23 -21.85 0.37 -3.39
C GLN A 23 -20.40 -0.11 -3.15
N GLU A 24 -19.42 0.54 -3.77
CA GLU A 24 -17.99 0.22 -3.60
C GLU A 24 -17.48 0.64 -2.22
N LEU A 25 -17.83 1.84 -1.75
CA LEU A 25 -17.51 2.30 -0.39
C LEU A 25 -18.65 1.99 0.59
N ASN A 26 -19.06 0.73 0.64
CA ASN A 26 -19.99 0.24 1.66
C ASN A 26 -19.19 -0.21 2.89
N GLY A 27 -19.08 0.66 3.90
CA GLY A 27 -18.24 0.41 5.07
C GLY A 27 -18.62 -0.86 5.85
N ILE A 28 -19.90 -1.16 5.97
CA ILE A 28 -20.36 -2.39 6.64
C ILE A 28 -19.90 -3.62 5.87
N LYS A 29 -20.05 -3.64 4.55
CA LYS A 29 -19.61 -4.73 3.70
C LYS A 29 -18.09 -4.90 3.79
N LEU A 30 -17.33 -3.81 3.61
CA LEU A 30 -15.87 -3.84 3.62
C LEU A 30 -15.30 -4.34 4.97
N VAL A 31 -15.89 -3.94 6.09
CA VAL A 31 -15.45 -4.42 7.42
C VAL A 31 -15.80 -5.88 7.66
N LYS A 32 -16.91 -6.37 7.09
CA LYS A 32 -17.34 -7.77 7.22
C LYS A 32 -16.69 -8.70 6.18
N THR A 33 -15.97 -8.17 5.20
CA THR A 33 -15.27 -9.00 4.22
C THR A 33 -14.24 -9.87 4.95
N ASP A 34 -14.34 -11.18 4.75
CA ASP A 34 -13.38 -12.13 5.33
C ASP A 34 -12.08 -12.06 4.54
N LEU A 35 -11.04 -11.58 5.21
CA LEU A 35 -9.66 -11.49 4.70
C LEU A 35 -8.74 -12.49 5.40
N SER A 36 -9.30 -13.46 6.11
CA SER A 36 -8.49 -14.49 6.77
C SER A 36 -7.69 -15.29 5.73
N ALA A 37 -6.43 -15.56 6.07
CA ALA A 37 -5.57 -16.39 5.27
C ALA A 37 -4.94 -17.46 6.15
N LYS A 38 -4.94 -18.70 5.65
CA LYS A 38 -4.25 -19.80 6.36
C LYS A 38 -2.74 -19.66 6.13
N LEU A 39 -1.98 -19.66 7.20
CA LEU A 39 -0.53 -19.74 7.12
C LEU A 39 -0.15 -21.14 6.64
N GLY A 40 0.42 -21.23 5.44
CA GLY A 40 1.03 -22.45 4.92
C GLY A 40 2.31 -22.78 5.68
N LYS A 41 2.68 -24.07 5.73
CA LYS A 41 3.95 -24.50 6.34
C LYS A 41 5.13 -24.10 5.43
N GLY A 42 5.70 -22.91 5.68
CA GLY A 42 6.89 -22.43 4.97
C GLY A 42 6.64 -21.81 3.59
N GLU A 43 5.37 -21.66 3.19
CA GLU A 43 5.02 -20.97 1.94
C GLU A 43 4.85 -19.45 2.18
N PRO A 44 5.27 -18.60 1.23
CA PRO A 44 5.13 -17.16 1.39
C PRO A 44 3.66 -16.72 1.28
N LEU A 45 3.22 -15.88 2.22
CA LEU A 45 1.89 -15.26 2.24
C LEU A 45 1.91 -13.83 1.72
N VAL A 46 3.04 -13.13 1.90
CA VAL A 46 3.21 -11.72 1.57
C VAL A 46 4.30 -11.55 0.54
N LEU A 47 4.07 -10.66 -0.43
CA LEU A 47 5.09 -10.12 -1.34
C LEU A 47 5.21 -8.62 -1.09
N ILE A 48 6.41 -8.16 -0.76
CA ILE A 48 6.76 -6.74 -0.70
C ILE A 48 7.62 -6.42 -1.91
N TYR A 49 7.32 -5.32 -2.59
CA TYR A 49 8.12 -4.79 -3.69
C TYR A 49 8.07 -3.25 -3.69
N HIS A 50 8.81 -2.63 -4.59
CA HIS A 50 8.93 -1.18 -4.68
C HIS A 50 8.93 -0.77 -6.16
N THR A 51 7.81 -0.23 -6.67
CA THR A 51 7.79 0.32 -8.03
C THR A 51 8.87 1.40 -8.19
N HIS A 52 9.11 2.19 -7.14
CA HIS A 52 10.16 3.21 -7.10
C HIS A 52 11.22 2.88 -6.05
N GLY A 53 12.03 1.84 -6.33
CA GLY A 53 13.06 1.34 -5.42
C GLY A 53 14.20 2.33 -5.14
N SER A 54 14.38 3.34 -5.99
CA SER A 54 15.37 4.42 -5.79
C SER A 54 14.91 5.48 -4.76
N GLU A 55 13.69 5.40 -4.24
CA GLU A 55 13.20 6.39 -3.27
C GLU A 55 13.92 6.31 -1.94
N THR A 56 14.37 7.48 -1.45
CA THR A 56 15.06 7.62 -0.18
C THR A 56 14.35 8.61 0.74
N TYR A 57 14.63 8.52 2.02
CA TYR A 57 14.13 9.45 3.03
C TYR A 57 15.16 10.56 3.30
N LYS A 58 14.69 11.68 3.83
CA LYS A 58 15.57 12.77 4.25
C LYS A 58 16.61 12.25 5.25
N LYS A 59 17.86 12.64 5.06
CA LYS A 59 18.97 12.28 5.96
C LYS A 59 18.67 12.68 7.41
N VAL A 60 18.90 11.74 8.31
CA VAL A 60 18.87 11.97 9.75
C VAL A 60 20.24 11.56 10.30
N ASN A 61 20.92 12.47 11.00
CA ASN A 61 22.27 12.25 11.53
C ASN A 61 23.28 11.77 10.44
N GLY A 62 23.15 12.30 9.22
CA GLY A 62 24.03 11.95 8.10
C GLY A 62 23.71 10.63 7.39
N GLN A 63 22.76 9.84 7.91
CA GLN A 63 22.31 8.60 7.29
C GLN A 63 21.05 8.84 6.46
N GLU A 64 21.03 8.31 5.26
CA GLU A 64 19.91 8.29 4.34
C GLU A 64 19.29 6.89 4.36
N GLY A 65 18.01 6.81 4.66
CA GLY A 65 17.27 5.55 4.59
C GLY A 65 16.57 5.41 3.24
N SER A 66 16.27 4.20 2.84
CA SER A 66 15.55 3.88 1.59
C SER A 66 14.23 3.15 1.86
N VAL A 67 13.34 3.16 0.86
CA VAL A 67 12.10 2.36 0.93
C VAL A 67 12.42 0.86 1.02
N ILE A 68 13.52 0.42 0.38
CA ILE A 68 13.97 -0.98 0.43
C ILE A 68 14.37 -1.38 1.86
N GLU A 69 15.05 -0.51 2.61
CA GLU A 69 15.40 -0.79 4.02
C GLU A 69 14.15 -0.90 4.90
N VAL A 70 13.14 -0.07 4.66
CA VAL A 70 11.85 -0.19 5.35
C VAL A 70 11.15 -1.51 4.99
N GLY A 71 11.17 -1.91 3.72
CA GLY A 71 10.67 -3.22 3.26
C GLY A 71 11.41 -4.38 3.93
N THR A 72 12.74 -4.30 4.05
CA THR A 72 13.55 -5.30 4.76
C THR A 72 13.18 -5.41 6.24
N ALA A 73 12.96 -4.27 6.91
CA ALA A 73 12.54 -4.24 8.30
C ALA A 73 11.14 -4.87 8.47
N LEU A 74 10.20 -4.55 7.56
CA LEU A 74 8.86 -5.12 7.56
C LEU A 74 8.88 -6.65 7.31
N GLN A 75 9.64 -7.11 6.32
CA GLN A 75 9.84 -8.56 6.07
C GLN A 75 10.34 -9.26 7.34
N LYS A 76 11.42 -8.72 7.94
CA LYS A 76 12.00 -9.31 9.16
C LYS A 76 10.97 -9.41 10.27
N GLU A 77 10.20 -8.37 10.52
CA GLU A 77 9.17 -8.36 11.57
C GLU A 77 8.08 -9.39 11.29
N LEU A 78 7.56 -9.45 10.05
CA LEU A 78 6.55 -10.42 9.63
C LEU A 78 7.04 -11.86 9.83
N GLU A 79 8.29 -12.16 9.49
CA GLU A 79 8.85 -13.52 9.61
C GLU A 79 9.23 -13.89 11.04
N THR A 80 9.92 -12.98 11.77
CA THR A 80 10.49 -13.35 13.08
C THR A 80 9.50 -13.23 14.23
N VAL A 81 8.55 -12.30 14.17
CA VAL A 81 7.57 -12.07 15.24
C VAL A 81 6.25 -12.80 14.96
N TYR A 82 5.79 -12.76 13.70
CA TYR A 82 4.47 -13.28 13.34
C TYR A 82 4.51 -14.62 12.61
N GLY A 83 5.70 -15.12 12.21
CA GLY A 83 5.84 -16.37 11.46
C GLY A 83 5.27 -16.30 10.04
N ILE A 84 5.07 -15.10 9.51
CA ILE A 84 4.51 -14.87 8.18
C ILE A 84 5.63 -14.86 7.16
N LYS A 85 5.81 -15.97 6.42
CA LYS A 85 6.79 -16.04 5.35
C LYS A 85 6.54 -14.97 4.29
N THR A 86 7.56 -14.19 3.97
CA THR A 86 7.45 -12.99 3.13
C THR A 86 8.53 -12.99 2.06
N ILE A 87 8.14 -12.75 0.81
CA ILE A 87 9.06 -12.44 -0.27
C ILE A 87 9.28 -10.93 -0.26
N HIS A 88 10.52 -10.50 -0.31
CA HIS A 88 10.86 -9.09 -0.50
C HIS A 88 11.68 -8.94 -1.79
N ASP A 89 11.08 -8.30 -2.78
CA ASP A 89 11.74 -7.95 -4.04
C ASP A 89 12.43 -6.59 -3.88
N THR A 90 13.75 -6.61 -3.86
CA THR A 90 14.60 -5.41 -3.70
C THR A 90 15.07 -4.81 -5.03
N SER A 91 14.48 -5.22 -6.14
CA SER A 91 14.79 -4.68 -7.46
C SER A 91 14.45 -3.20 -7.55
N VAL A 92 15.27 -2.45 -8.29
CA VAL A 92 15.08 -1.02 -8.53
C VAL A 92 14.55 -0.84 -9.95
N TYR A 93 13.22 -0.72 -10.08
CA TYR A 93 12.53 -0.68 -11.38
C TYR A 93 12.54 0.69 -12.05
N ASP A 94 12.74 1.75 -11.30
CA ASP A 94 12.70 3.13 -11.75
C ASP A 94 14.06 3.67 -12.26
N MET A 95 15.08 2.81 -12.32
CA MET A 95 16.39 3.13 -12.90
C MET A 95 16.61 2.33 -14.19
N VAL A 96 16.39 2.96 -15.33
CA VAL A 96 16.52 2.37 -16.67
C VAL A 96 17.75 2.92 -17.37
N GLY A 97 18.71 2.06 -17.70
CA GLY A 97 19.98 2.50 -18.33
C GLY A 97 20.76 3.53 -17.50
N GLY A 98 20.62 3.51 -16.17
CA GLY A 98 21.25 4.46 -15.26
C GLY A 98 20.52 5.81 -15.13
N GLN A 99 19.36 5.96 -15.74
CA GLN A 99 18.51 7.15 -15.65
C GLN A 99 17.21 6.85 -14.93
N LEU A 100 16.69 7.83 -14.21
CA LEU A 100 15.41 7.72 -13.50
C LEU A 100 14.24 7.80 -14.50
N ASP A 101 13.46 6.73 -14.62
CA ASP A 101 12.22 6.66 -15.40
C ASP A 101 11.09 6.08 -14.56
N ARG A 102 10.35 6.96 -13.89
CA ARG A 102 9.25 6.58 -13.02
C ARG A 102 8.04 6.00 -13.76
N ASN A 103 7.85 6.35 -15.04
CA ASN A 103 6.70 5.85 -15.81
C ASN A 103 6.95 4.41 -16.29
N ALA A 104 8.14 4.11 -16.77
CA ALA A 104 8.52 2.76 -17.16
C ALA A 104 8.55 1.77 -15.98
N ALA A 105 8.84 2.27 -14.78
CA ALA A 105 8.92 1.47 -13.55
C ALA A 105 7.69 0.60 -13.32
N TYR A 106 6.47 1.11 -13.57
CA TYR A 106 5.22 0.36 -13.37
C TYR A 106 5.12 -0.87 -14.27
N ASN A 107 5.60 -0.79 -15.51
CA ASN A 107 5.59 -1.94 -16.42
C ASN A 107 6.58 -3.02 -15.94
N PHE A 108 7.82 -2.64 -15.62
CA PHE A 108 8.85 -3.57 -15.15
C PHE A 108 8.46 -4.23 -13.83
N ALA A 109 8.00 -3.44 -12.86
CA ALA A 109 7.50 -3.95 -11.59
C ALA A 109 6.31 -4.90 -11.80
N GLY A 110 5.35 -4.51 -12.65
CA GLY A 110 4.17 -5.32 -12.95
C GLY A 110 4.52 -6.70 -13.51
N ASP A 111 5.49 -6.79 -14.42
CA ASP A 111 5.93 -8.07 -15.01
C ASP A 111 6.65 -8.93 -13.97
N SER A 112 7.50 -8.33 -13.12
CA SER A 112 8.17 -9.04 -12.03
C SER A 112 7.17 -9.57 -11.00
N VAL A 113 6.23 -8.75 -10.57
CA VAL A 113 5.17 -9.15 -9.63
C VAL A 113 4.33 -10.30 -10.20
N LYS A 114 3.91 -10.23 -11.48
CA LYS A 114 3.18 -11.33 -12.13
C LYS A 114 3.99 -12.63 -12.13
N ALA A 115 5.28 -12.56 -12.43
CA ALA A 115 6.17 -13.72 -12.43
C ALA A 115 6.32 -14.29 -11.01
N ALA A 116 6.50 -13.42 -10.00
CA ALA A 116 6.60 -13.83 -8.60
C ALA A 116 5.33 -14.51 -8.10
N LEU A 117 4.13 -13.96 -8.41
CA LEU A 117 2.85 -14.54 -8.06
C LEU A 117 2.59 -15.89 -8.76
N LYS A 118 2.97 -16.01 -10.03
CA LYS A 118 2.88 -17.30 -10.76
C LYS A 118 3.73 -18.38 -10.11
N LYS A 119 4.93 -18.02 -9.63
CA LYS A 119 5.85 -18.94 -8.92
C LYS A 119 5.38 -19.26 -7.52
N ASN A 120 4.66 -18.35 -6.87
CA ASN A 120 4.25 -18.45 -5.46
C ASN A 120 2.74 -18.25 -5.32
N PRO A 121 1.89 -19.22 -5.68
CA PRO A 121 0.43 -19.08 -5.66
C PRO A 121 -0.16 -18.98 -4.24
N SER A 122 0.65 -19.24 -3.21
CA SER A 122 0.30 -19.05 -1.79
C SER A 122 0.22 -17.59 -1.38
N VAL A 123 0.85 -16.67 -2.12
CA VAL A 123 0.82 -15.23 -1.81
C VAL A 123 -0.60 -14.70 -1.92
N LYS A 124 -1.07 -14.03 -0.84
CA LYS A 124 -2.40 -13.43 -0.73
C LYS A 124 -2.35 -11.92 -0.54
N VAL A 125 -1.22 -11.38 -0.08
CA VAL A 125 -1.03 -9.96 0.16
C VAL A 125 0.17 -9.48 -0.66
N VAL A 126 -0.06 -8.43 -1.45
CA VAL A 126 0.99 -7.76 -2.23
C VAL A 126 1.08 -6.32 -1.76
N ILE A 127 2.27 -5.88 -1.39
CA ILE A 127 2.54 -4.54 -0.88
C ILE A 127 3.52 -3.85 -1.81
N ASP A 128 3.07 -2.80 -2.50
CA ASP A 128 3.95 -1.83 -3.15
C ASP A 128 4.31 -0.76 -2.13
N LEU A 129 5.52 -0.82 -1.59
CA LEU A 129 5.94 0.06 -0.51
C LEU A 129 6.67 1.28 -1.07
N HIS A 130 6.10 2.44 -0.85
CA HIS A 130 6.59 3.74 -1.28
C HIS A 130 6.86 4.68 -0.10
N ARG A 131 7.48 5.79 -0.38
CA ARG A 131 7.39 7.01 0.44
C ARG A 131 6.46 8.02 -0.22
N ASP A 132 5.86 8.89 0.58
CA ASP A 132 5.14 10.06 0.05
C ASP A 132 6.10 11.23 -0.18
N SER A 133 5.84 12.02 -1.22
CA SER A 133 6.59 13.24 -1.53
C SER A 133 5.74 14.45 -1.14
N VAL A 134 6.25 15.23 -0.20
CA VAL A 134 5.62 16.45 0.27
C VAL A 134 6.64 17.59 0.27
N GLU A 135 6.17 18.83 0.35
CA GLU A 135 7.04 20.00 0.47
C GLU A 135 7.97 19.86 1.68
N SER A 136 9.17 20.42 1.56
CA SER A 136 10.23 20.26 2.56
C SER A 136 9.88 20.80 3.95
N SER A 137 8.91 21.71 4.04
CA SER A 137 8.35 22.27 5.27
C SER A 137 7.38 21.33 5.97
N ILE A 138 6.82 20.34 5.25
CA ILE A 138 5.83 19.41 5.78
C ILE A 138 6.53 18.17 6.34
N HIS A 139 6.20 17.83 7.58
CA HIS A 139 6.72 16.65 8.25
C HIS A 139 5.56 15.75 8.68
N LEU A 140 5.32 14.68 7.92
CA LEU A 140 4.27 13.68 8.21
C LEU A 140 4.75 12.70 9.26
N ARG A 141 4.71 13.13 10.51
CA ARG A 141 5.15 12.34 11.67
C ARG A 141 4.22 12.52 12.87
N THR A 142 4.18 11.50 13.69
CA THR A 142 3.50 11.46 14.98
C THR A 142 4.41 10.89 16.06
N LYS A 143 3.91 10.71 17.27
CA LYS A 143 4.64 10.02 18.35
C LYS A 143 3.92 8.72 18.68
N ILE A 144 4.63 7.59 18.55
CA ILE A 144 4.15 6.29 19.01
C ILE A 144 5.05 5.81 20.13
N ASN A 145 4.47 5.55 21.30
CA ASN A 145 5.22 5.17 22.51
C ASN A 145 6.37 6.14 22.83
N GLY A 146 6.14 7.45 22.65
CA GLY A 146 7.13 8.51 22.88
C GLY A 146 8.18 8.68 21.77
N LYS A 147 8.23 7.80 20.76
CA LYS A 147 9.17 7.87 19.65
C LYS A 147 8.56 8.60 18.45
N SER A 148 9.33 9.50 17.84
CA SER A 148 8.94 10.14 16.57
C SER A 148 8.85 9.07 15.47
N THR A 149 7.67 8.95 14.86
CA THR A 149 7.33 7.90 13.91
C THR A 149 6.75 8.53 12.65
N ALA A 150 7.15 8.09 11.47
CA ALA A 150 6.54 8.52 10.22
C ALA A 150 5.09 8.05 10.17
N GLN A 151 4.18 8.94 9.73
CA GLN A 151 2.82 8.53 9.44
C GLN A 151 2.78 7.71 8.16
N ILE A 152 1.87 6.74 8.11
CA ILE A 152 1.61 5.91 6.93
C ILE A 152 0.28 6.27 6.29
N MET A 153 0.11 5.89 5.03
CA MET A 153 -1.12 6.05 4.28
C MET A 153 -1.37 4.80 3.44
N PHE A 154 -2.57 4.24 3.56
CA PHE A 154 -3.00 3.20 2.62
C PHE A 154 -3.46 3.85 1.32
N PHE A 155 -3.07 3.26 0.20
CA PHE A 155 -3.37 3.74 -1.13
C PHE A 155 -4.08 2.66 -1.94
N ASN A 156 -5.18 3.01 -2.62
CA ASN A 156 -5.91 2.10 -3.49
C ASN A 156 -6.01 2.67 -4.92
N GLY A 157 -5.42 1.98 -5.88
CA GLY A 157 -5.70 2.16 -7.30
C GLY A 157 -7.02 1.45 -7.66
N VAL A 158 -7.95 2.18 -8.30
CA VAL A 158 -9.29 1.63 -8.58
C VAL A 158 -9.59 1.46 -10.07
N SER A 159 -8.61 1.70 -10.94
CA SER A 159 -8.72 1.52 -12.39
C SER A 159 -9.95 2.22 -13.00
N ARG A 160 -10.20 3.45 -12.55
CA ARG A 160 -11.37 4.26 -12.97
C ARG A 160 -11.01 5.73 -13.13
N LEU A 161 -11.46 6.33 -14.22
CA LEU A 161 -11.43 7.79 -14.44
C LEU A 161 -12.80 8.41 -14.18
N ALA A 162 -12.84 9.56 -13.50
CA ALA A 162 -14.08 10.26 -13.13
C ALA A 162 -14.98 10.55 -14.35
N LYS A 163 -14.39 10.93 -15.48
CA LYS A 163 -15.12 11.29 -16.71
C LYS A 163 -15.37 10.12 -17.67
N LYS A 164 -14.58 9.03 -17.59
CA LYS A 164 -14.61 7.92 -18.56
C LYS A 164 -15.07 6.59 -17.98
N GLY A 165 -15.22 6.50 -16.65
CA GLY A 165 -15.57 5.26 -15.98
C GLY A 165 -14.38 4.29 -15.87
N ASP A 166 -14.68 3.01 -15.78
CA ASP A 166 -13.68 1.95 -15.55
C ASP A 166 -12.71 1.82 -16.74
N ILE A 167 -11.43 1.63 -16.43
CA ILE A 167 -10.36 1.46 -17.41
C ILE A 167 -10.21 -0.04 -17.69
N GLY A 168 -10.79 -0.53 -18.81
CA GLY A 168 -10.90 -1.97 -19.09
C GLY A 168 -9.56 -2.70 -19.15
N TYR A 169 -8.50 -2.09 -19.73
CA TYR A 169 -7.18 -2.72 -19.81
C TYR A 169 -6.42 -2.72 -18.46
N LEU A 170 -6.92 -1.99 -17.45
CA LEU A 170 -6.41 -2.00 -16.07
C LEU A 170 -7.41 -2.66 -15.12
N TYR A 171 -8.26 -3.55 -15.62
CA TYR A 171 -9.25 -4.23 -14.78
C TYR A 171 -8.62 -4.86 -13.55
N ASN A 172 -9.15 -4.49 -12.37
CA ASN A 172 -8.68 -4.97 -11.08
C ASN A 172 -9.73 -5.89 -10.44
N PRO A 173 -9.59 -7.22 -10.56
CA PRO A 173 -10.53 -8.17 -9.97
C PRO A 173 -10.51 -8.16 -8.44
N ASN A 174 -9.44 -7.63 -7.84
CA ASN A 174 -9.24 -7.59 -6.38
C ASN A 174 -9.65 -6.25 -5.75
N LYS A 175 -10.27 -5.34 -6.52
CA LYS A 175 -10.62 -3.98 -6.03
C LYS A 175 -11.37 -4.00 -4.71
N GLU A 176 -12.39 -4.86 -4.57
CA GLU A 176 -13.16 -4.97 -3.32
C GLU A 176 -12.30 -5.48 -2.15
N GLY A 177 -11.50 -6.51 -2.38
CA GLY A 177 -10.58 -7.03 -1.37
C GLY A 177 -9.54 -5.99 -0.92
N ASN A 178 -9.00 -5.21 -1.86
CA ASN A 178 -8.03 -4.16 -1.57
C ASN A 178 -8.66 -3.03 -0.73
N LEU A 179 -9.89 -2.61 -1.07
CA LEU A 179 -10.64 -1.62 -0.29
C LEU A 179 -10.99 -2.14 1.11
N ALA A 180 -11.37 -3.40 1.23
CA ALA A 180 -11.63 -4.04 2.51
C ALA A 180 -10.37 -4.11 3.37
N PHE A 181 -9.24 -4.54 2.77
CA PHE A 181 -7.97 -4.65 3.47
C PHE A 181 -7.50 -3.29 3.99
N SER A 182 -7.48 -2.26 3.16
CA SER A 182 -7.05 -0.93 3.57
C SER A 182 -7.95 -0.33 4.66
N LEU A 183 -9.28 -0.52 4.59
CA LEU A 183 -10.20 -0.03 5.62
C LEU A 183 -10.03 -0.78 6.94
N GLN A 184 -9.92 -2.10 6.92
CA GLN A 184 -9.73 -2.90 8.13
C GLN A 184 -8.38 -2.57 8.79
N MET A 185 -7.31 -2.43 8.01
CA MET A 185 -6.01 -1.99 8.51
C MET A 185 -6.06 -0.57 9.11
N GLN A 186 -6.74 0.36 8.44
CA GLN A 186 -6.95 1.73 8.95
C GLN A 186 -7.64 1.72 10.31
N LEU A 187 -8.69 0.91 10.48
CA LEU A 187 -9.42 0.78 11.74
C LEU A 187 -8.55 0.15 12.84
N LEU A 188 -7.76 -0.88 12.52
CA LEU A 188 -6.83 -1.50 13.46
C LEU A 188 -5.73 -0.52 13.89
N CYS A 189 -5.16 0.21 12.93
CA CYS A 189 -4.19 1.26 13.25
C CYS A 189 -4.80 2.33 14.16
N GLY A 190 -6.00 2.82 13.86
CA GLY A 190 -6.69 3.81 14.70
C GLY A 190 -6.99 3.32 16.12
N LYS A 191 -7.21 2.01 16.27
CA LYS A 191 -7.45 1.38 17.57
C LYS A 191 -6.18 1.24 18.42
N TYR A 192 -5.06 0.81 17.81
CA TYR A 192 -3.85 0.47 18.54
C TYR A 192 -2.77 1.55 18.50
N TYR A 193 -2.78 2.37 17.45
CA TYR A 193 -1.80 3.42 17.19
C TYR A 193 -2.50 4.68 16.68
N PRO A 194 -3.22 5.41 17.55
CA PRO A 194 -3.87 6.67 17.16
C PRO A 194 -2.88 7.60 16.47
N ASP A 195 -3.33 8.30 15.46
CA ASP A 195 -2.55 9.25 14.64
C ASP A 195 -1.42 8.65 13.78
N LEU A 196 -1.24 7.32 13.76
CA LEU A 196 -0.25 6.69 12.89
C LEU A 196 -0.63 6.80 11.42
N THR A 197 -1.92 6.67 11.11
CA THR A 197 -2.39 6.65 9.72
C THR A 197 -3.04 7.97 9.33
N ARG A 198 -2.73 8.38 8.11
CA ARG A 198 -3.50 9.39 7.36
C ARG A 198 -4.72 8.73 6.74
N LYS A 199 -5.67 9.51 6.21
CA LYS A 199 -6.81 8.94 5.47
C LYS A 199 -6.33 8.08 4.30
N ILE A 200 -7.06 7.02 4.01
CA ILE A 200 -6.84 6.16 2.82
C ILE A 200 -6.99 7.00 1.57
N TYR A 201 -6.01 6.96 0.68
CA TYR A 201 -6.05 7.68 -0.60
C TYR A 201 -6.52 6.75 -1.71
N ILE A 202 -7.49 7.21 -2.49
CA ILE A 202 -8.02 6.48 -3.65
C ILE A 202 -7.70 7.27 -4.92
N LYS A 203 -7.08 6.60 -5.89
CA LYS A 203 -6.74 7.16 -7.19
C LYS A 203 -7.19 6.25 -8.33
N GLY A 204 -7.35 6.82 -9.53
CA GLY A 204 -7.84 6.09 -10.70
C GLY A 204 -6.90 5.01 -11.20
N TYR A 205 -5.63 5.22 -11.08
CA TYR A 205 -4.57 4.30 -11.58
C TYR A 205 -3.29 4.51 -10.79
#